data_8e85a69dfafd396422e9ed1531589147
#
_entry.id   8e85a69dfafd396422e9ed1531589147
#
_cell.length_a   1.000
_cell.length_b   1.000
_cell.length_c   1.000
_cell.angle_alpha   90.00
_cell.angle_beta   90.00
_cell.angle_gamma   90.00
#
_symmetry.space_group_name_H-M   'P 1'
#
loop_
_entity.id
_entity.type
_entity.pdbx_description
1 polymer ?
#
loop_
_entity_poly.entity_id
_entity_poly.type
_entity_poly.pdbx_seq_one_letter_code
_entity_poly.pdbx_strand_id
1 'polypeptide(L)'
;VSQYISNLAAANPAHLGCVVMEPGGVTHKAGDWDVHFSIQSISKVISLMYALKTLGHEVVFDKVGMEPSGDPYNCLIKLETAGEKPFNPFINAGAITVISLLAENTPFDEVLDFAGRAFGASVGVDEDVFAQETHAGTRNRSMAYLMASKGALGENVETYLSFYFRLCAVSVNAAHVAHLGAVLASGGKCPHTGQEIVPQWVVRTTKAIMLTCGMYDGSGDFAVNVGLPAKSGIGGGIVSCGGGLGIGTFGPALDAKGNSVGGIKTLWHLSEKLGLHTFV
;
A
#
# COMPACT_ATOMS: atom_id res chain seq x y z
N VAL A 1 -0.22 14.36 12.22
CA VAL A 1 -0.17 12.90 12.32
C VAL A 1 -1.59 12.34 12.35
N SER A 2 -1.76 11.08 11.93
CA SER A 2 -3.05 10.40 11.97
C SER A 2 -3.57 10.24 13.40
N GLN A 3 -4.87 10.51 13.59
CA GLN A 3 -5.56 10.33 14.89
C GLN A 3 -6.39 9.03 14.91
N TYR A 4 -6.21 8.16 13.93
CA TYR A 4 -7.01 6.94 13.76
C TYR A 4 -6.80 5.92 14.90
N ILE A 5 -5.53 5.70 15.30
CA ILE A 5 -5.14 4.88 16.45
C ILE A 5 -4.07 5.59 17.27
N SER A 6 -3.95 5.26 18.56
CA SER A 6 -3.05 5.95 19.48
C SER A 6 -1.56 5.82 19.09
N ASN A 7 -1.15 4.68 18.51
CA ASN A 7 0.22 4.50 18.01
C ASN A 7 0.56 5.55 16.94
N LEU A 8 -0.32 5.77 15.96
CA LEU A 8 -0.10 6.78 14.91
C LEU A 8 -0.17 8.21 15.46
N ALA A 9 -1.04 8.46 16.43
CA ALA A 9 -1.20 9.77 17.05
C ALA A 9 0.04 10.17 17.90
N ALA A 10 0.77 9.20 18.41
CA ALA A 10 2.01 9.41 19.18
C ALA A 10 3.26 9.63 18.31
N ALA A 11 3.17 9.47 16.99
CA ALA A 11 4.31 9.64 16.10
C ALA A 11 4.84 11.08 16.12
N ASN A 12 6.18 11.24 16.09
CA ASN A 12 6.82 12.55 16.04
C ASN A 12 6.64 13.20 14.65
N PRO A 13 5.85 14.29 14.51
CA PRO A 13 5.61 14.91 13.22
C PRO A 13 6.85 15.52 12.55
N ALA A 14 7.95 15.70 13.28
CA ALA A 14 9.19 16.25 12.74
C ALA A 14 10.06 15.19 12.03
N HIS A 15 9.75 13.89 12.18
CA HIS A 15 10.51 12.86 11.46
C HIS A 15 10.32 12.98 9.95
N LEU A 16 11.42 12.84 9.22
CA LEU A 16 11.45 12.73 7.77
C LEU A 16 12.64 11.86 7.36
N GLY A 17 12.35 10.74 6.73
CA GLY A 17 13.35 9.82 6.20
C GLY A 17 13.08 9.47 4.73
N CYS A 18 14.14 9.25 3.97
CA CYS A 18 14.08 8.83 2.58
C CYS A 18 15.18 7.82 2.27
N VAL A 19 14.83 6.81 1.48
CA VAL A 19 15.79 5.89 0.88
C VAL A 19 15.50 5.79 -0.62
N VAL A 20 16.54 5.91 -1.43
CA VAL A 20 16.53 5.60 -2.86
C VAL A 20 17.38 4.35 -3.07
N MET A 21 16.83 3.35 -3.74
CA MET A 21 17.50 2.10 -4.08
C MET A 21 17.69 1.99 -5.58
N GLU A 22 18.93 1.85 -6.01
CA GLU A 22 19.33 1.65 -7.40
C GLU A 22 19.20 0.19 -7.83
N PRO A 23 19.18 -0.11 -9.13
CA PRO A 23 19.40 -1.45 -9.65
C PRO A 23 20.68 -2.06 -9.06
N GLY A 24 20.61 -3.34 -8.64
CA GLY A 24 21.71 -4.00 -7.93
C GLY A 24 21.73 -3.79 -6.42
N GLY A 25 20.78 -2.99 -5.87
CA GLY A 25 20.56 -2.88 -4.42
C GLY A 25 21.40 -1.83 -3.71
N VAL A 26 22.14 -0.99 -4.43
CA VAL A 26 22.84 0.18 -3.84
C VAL A 26 21.80 1.14 -3.28
N THR A 27 22.02 1.64 -2.06
CA THR A 27 21.05 2.51 -1.37
C THR A 27 21.66 3.85 -0.97
N HIS A 28 20.88 4.91 -1.18
CA HIS A 28 21.16 6.26 -0.69
C HIS A 28 20.12 6.60 0.39
N LYS A 29 20.56 7.02 1.55
CA LYS A 29 19.75 7.17 2.76
C LYS A 29 19.88 8.57 3.32
N ALA A 30 18.76 9.17 3.75
CA ALA A 30 18.73 10.51 4.35
C ALA A 30 17.68 10.60 5.46
N GLY A 31 17.97 11.41 6.48
CA GLY A 31 17.07 11.67 7.61
C GLY A 31 16.77 10.43 8.44
N ASP A 32 15.55 10.35 8.94
CA ASP A 32 15.05 9.31 9.88
C ASP A 32 14.63 8.02 9.15
N TRP A 33 15.46 7.52 8.23
CA TRP A 33 15.15 6.41 7.34
C TRP A 33 15.00 5.07 8.04
N ASP A 34 15.60 4.88 9.21
CA ASP A 34 15.60 3.67 10.02
C ASP A 34 14.50 3.62 11.08
N VAL A 35 13.76 4.72 11.26
CA VAL A 35 12.60 4.74 12.16
C VAL A 35 11.54 3.77 11.66
N HIS A 36 11.10 2.87 12.53
CA HIS A 36 10.06 1.89 12.24
C HIS A 36 8.67 2.50 12.35
N PHE A 37 7.79 2.10 11.46
CA PHE A 37 6.37 2.49 11.42
C PHE A 37 5.50 1.36 10.85
N SER A 38 4.21 1.35 11.18
CA SER A 38 3.27 0.41 10.58
C SER A 38 2.96 0.78 9.12
N ILE A 39 2.98 -0.21 8.21
CA ILE A 39 2.85 0.06 6.76
C ILE A 39 1.47 0.59 6.37
N GLN A 40 0.46 0.35 7.17
CA GLN A 40 -0.90 0.81 6.91
C GLN A 40 -1.35 0.49 5.47
N SER A 41 -1.84 1.45 4.72
CA SER A 41 -2.34 1.23 3.35
C SER A 41 -1.28 0.89 2.30
N ILE A 42 0.03 0.88 2.61
CA ILE A 42 1.04 0.28 1.73
C ILE A 42 0.82 -1.24 1.62
N SER A 43 0.25 -1.87 2.64
CA SER A 43 -0.14 -3.28 2.66
C SER A 43 -0.99 -3.72 1.46
N LYS A 44 -1.76 -2.78 0.89
CA LYS A 44 -2.63 -3.02 -0.28
C LYS A 44 -1.82 -3.34 -1.54
N VAL A 45 -0.59 -2.83 -1.66
CA VAL A 45 0.33 -3.20 -2.73
C VAL A 45 0.75 -4.67 -2.57
N ILE A 46 1.08 -5.09 -1.35
CA ILE A 46 1.48 -6.47 -1.04
C ILE A 46 0.33 -7.43 -1.33
N SER A 47 -0.87 -7.17 -0.79
CA SER A 47 -2.03 -8.04 -0.99
C SER A 47 -2.45 -8.14 -2.47
N LEU A 48 -2.43 -7.02 -3.20
CA LEU A 48 -2.74 -7.02 -4.64
C LEU A 48 -1.71 -7.82 -5.45
N MET A 49 -0.40 -7.59 -5.22
CA MET A 49 0.67 -8.33 -5.91
C MET A 49 0.58 -9.82 -5.63
N TYR A 50 0.32 -10.21 -4.38
CA TYR A 50 0.20 -11.61 -4.00
C TYR A 50 -1.06 -12.26 -4.61
N ALA A 51 -2.21 -11.59 -4.54
CA ALA A 51 -3.45 -12.07 -5.14
C ALA A 51 -3.33 -12.22 -6.66
N LEU A 52 -2.79 -11.23 -7.36
CA LEU A 52 -2.56 -11.33 -8.80
C LEU A 52 -1.63 -12.50 -9.16
N LYS A 53 -0.53 -12.67 -8.40
CA LYS A 53 0.43 -13.76 -8.62
C LYS A 53 -0.20 -15.14 -8.43
N THR A 54 -1.05 -15.33 -7.42
CA THR A 54 -1.57 -16.65 -7.01
C THR A 54 -2.90 -17.00 -7.64
N LEU A 55 -3.80 -16.03 -7.80
CA LEU A 55 -5.16 -16.23 -8.30
C LEU A 55 -5.33 -15.79 -9.76
N GLY A 56 -4.45 -14.92 -10.25
CA GLY A 56 -4.53 -14.38 -11.60
C GLY A 56 -5.39 -13.13 -11.73
N HIS A 57 -5.27 -12.48 -12.90
CA HIS A 57 -5.91 -11.21 -13.21
C HIS A 57 -7.45 -11.30 -13.20
N GLU A 58 -8.00 -12.31 -13.86
CA GLU A 58 -9.45 -12.46 -14.03
C GLU A 58 -10.17 -12.65 -12.69
N VAL A 59 -9.65 -13.53 -11.82
CA VAL A 59 -10.26 -13.81 -10.51
C VAL A 59 -10.26 -12.55 -9.63
N VAL A 60 -9.17 -11.81 -9.60
CA VAL A 60 -9.08 -10.58 -8.78
C VAL A 60 -10.01 -9.50 -9.31
N PHE A 61 -9.98 -9.20 -10.62
CA PHE A 61 -10.74 -8.09 -11.18
C PHE A 61 -12.20 -8.44 -11.55
N ASP A 62 -12.59 -9.69 -11.41
CA ASP A 62 -14.01 -10.03 -11.32
C ASP A 62 -14.64 -9.47 -10.03
N LYS A 63 -13.90 -9.44 -8.91
CA LYS A 63 -14.40 -9.04 -7.59
C LYS A 63 -14.09 -7.58 -7.22
N VAL A 64 -13.10 -6.95 -7.84
CA VAL A 64 -12.73 -5.55 -7.60
C VAL A 64 -12.50 -4.83 -8.92
N GLY A 65 -12.86 -3.54 -9.00
CA GLY A 65 -12.62 -2.71 -10.20
C GLY A 65 -11.17 -2.21 -10.29
N MET A 66 -10.93 -1.32 -11.26
CA MET A 66 -9.62 -0.70 -11.52
C MET A 66 -9.69 0.83 -11.54
N GLU A 67 -10.88 1.41 -11.37
CA GLU A 67 -11.13 2.83 -11.60
C GLU A 67 -10.96 3.67 -10.33
N PRO A 68 -10.42 4.89 -10.42
CA PRO A 68 -10.42 5.82 -9.30
C PRO A 68 -11.86 6.17 -8.89
N SER A 69 -12.11 6.25 -7.58
CA SER A 69 -13.46 6.52 -7.07
C SER A 69 -13.84 8.00 -7.05
N GLY A 70 -12.85 8.89 -7.00
CA GLY A 70 -13.05 10.33 -6.77
C GLY A 70 -13.54 10.68 -5.37
N ASP A 71 -13.66 9.72 -4.46
CA ASP A 71 -14.12 9.87 -3.07
C ASP A 71 -13.04 9.50 -2.06
N PRO A 72 -13.23 9.90 -0.79
CA PRO A 72 -12.39 9.42 0.30
C PRO A 72 -12.31 7.87 0.32
N TYR A 73 -11.12 7.35 0.57
CA TYR A 73 -10.79 5.90 0.53
C TYR A 73 -11.65 5.00 1.44
N ASN A 74 -12.42 5.59 2.34
CA ASN A 74 -13.31 4.94 3.31
C ASN A 74 -14.79 5.34 3.14
N CYS A 75 -15.19 5.79 1.95
CA CYS A 75 -16.57 6.17 1.65
C CYS A 75 -17.50 4.95 1.62
N LEU A 76 -18.59 5.00 2.41
CA LEU A 76 -19.62 3.94 2.45
C LEU A 76 -20.73 4.19 1.44
N ILE A 77 -21.05 5.45 1.13
CA ILE A 77 -22.22 5.83 0.32
C ILE A 77 -22.18 5.17 -1.06
N LYS A 78 -21.01 5.13 -1.70
CA LYS A 78 -20.89 4.49 -3.01
C LYS A 78 -21.01 2.96 -2.98
N LEU A 79 -20.73 2.31 -1.85
CA LEU A 79 -21.01 0.89 -1.68
C LEU A 79 -22.52 0.60 -1.60
N GLU A 80 -23.31 1.57 -1.14
CA GLU A 80 -24.79 1.46 -1.12
C GLU A 80 -25.40 1.70 -2.49
N THR A 81 -24.86 2.63 -3.28
CA THR A 81 -25.48 3.14 -4.51
C THR A 81 -24.86 2.62 -5.80
N ALA A 82 -23.58 2.27 -5.81
CA ALA A 82 -22.85 1.90 -7.01
C ALA A 82 -22.51 0.41 -7.02
N GLY A 83 -23.35 -0.39 -7.66
CA GLY A 83 -22.98 -1.71 -8.17
C GLY A 83 -22.42 -2.74 -7.18
N GLU A 84 -22.14 -3.92 -7.73
CA GLU A 84 -21.83 -5.13 -6.97
C GLU A 84 -20.38 -5.23 -6.48
N LYS A 85 -19.44 -4.37 -6.97
CA LYS A 85 -18.01 -4.49 -6.61
C LYS A 85 -17.33 -3.14 -6.29
N PRO A 86 -16.31 -3.14 -5.41
CA PRO A 86 -15.52 -1.94 -5.09
C PRO A 86 -14.76 -1.40 -6.31
N PHE A 87 -14.56 -0.07 -6.39
CA PHE A 87 -13.97 0.62 -7.55
C PHE A 87 -12.53 0.20 -7.87
N ASN A 88 -11.70 0.00 -6.85
CA ASN A 88 -10.30 -0.41 -7.03
C ASN A 88 -9.74 -1.06 -5.75
N PRO A 89 -8.62 -1.78 -5.83
CA PRO A 89 -8.04 -2.50 -4.69
C PRO A 89 -7.36 -1.58 -3.64
N PHE A 90 -7.28 -0.27 -3.87
CA PHE A 90 -6.59 0.65 -2.98
C PHE A 90 -7.51 1.51 -2.10
N ILE A 91 -8.83 1.48 -2.32
CA ILE A 91 -9.80 1.87 -1.29
C ILE A 91 -9.99 0.73 -0.29
N ASN A 92 -10.48 1.02 0.93
CA ASN A 92 -10.57 -0.01 1.98
C ASN A 92 -11.50 -1.16 1.59
N ALA A 93 -12.65 -0.88 0.99
CA ALA A 93 -13.56 -1.90 0.50
C ALA A 93 -12.87 -2.86 -0.49
N GLY A 94 -12.16 -2.33 -1.47
CA GLY A 94 -11.45 -3.15 -2.45
C GLY A 94 -10.30 -3.95 -1.84
N ALA A 95 -9.58 -3.38 -0.89
CA ALA A 95 -8.51 -4.09 -0.18
C ALA A 95 -9.07 -5.26 0.65
N ILE A 96 -10.18 -5.05 1.36
CA ILE A 96 -10.86 -6.11 2.11
C ILE A 96 -11.37 -7.21 1.15
N THR A 97 -11.89 -6.84 -0.02
CA THR A 97 -12.30 -7.80 -1.05
C THR A 97 -11.10 -8.61 -1.56
N VAL A 98 -9.96 -7.99 -1.86
CA VAL A 98 -8.74 -8.74 -2.26
C VAL A 98 -8.27 -9.66 -1.14
N ILE A 99 -8.31 -9.19 0.11
CA ILE A 99 -7.96 -10.03 1.28
C ILE A 99 -8.93 -11.20 1.46
N SER A 100 -10.23 -11.03 1.22
CA SER A 100 -11.19 -12.15 1.34
C SER A 100 -10.87 -13.28 0.38
N LEU A 101 -10.45 -12.96 -0.85
CA LEU A 101 -10.01 -13.97 -1.83
C LEU A 101 -8.77 -14.75 -1.35
N LEU A 102 -7.88 -14.10 -0.61
CA LEU A 102 -6.68 -14.75 -0.07
C LEU A 102 -6.99 -15.55 1.20
N ALA A 103 -7.70 -14.96 2.15
CA ALA A 103 -7.88 -15.50 3.50
C ALA A 103 -8.68 -16.81 3.56
N GLU A 104 -9.41 -17.14 2.50
CA GLU A 104 -10.13 -18.43 2.41
C GLU A 104 -9.20 -19.62 2.19
N ASN A 105 -8.06 -19.42 1.51
CA ASN A 105 -7.21 -20.53 1.08
C ASN A 105 -5.71 -20.32 1.35
N THR A 106 -5.34 -19.20 1.94
CA THR A 106 -3.94 -18.83 2.16
C THR A 106 -3.70 -18.47 3.63
N PRO A 107 -2.81 -19.18 4.35
CA PRO A 107 -2.37 -18.77 5.68
C PRO A 107 -1.77 -17.36 5.67
N PHE A 108 -2.01 -16.60 6.73
CA PHE A 108 -1.46 -15.25 6.86
C PHE A 108 0.07 -15.22 6.74
N ASP A 109 0.74 -16.23 7.30
CA ASP A 109 2.20 -16.31 7.32
C ASP A 109 2.81 -16.44 5.91
N GLU A 110 2.11 -17.05 4.96
CA GLU A 110 2.57 -17.11 3.56
C GLU A 110 2.57 -15.70 2.91
N VAL A 111 1.57 -14.88 3.22
CA VAL A 111 1.52 -13.50 2.73
C VAL A 111 2.54 -12.62 3.46
N LEU A 112 2.79 -12.89 4.74
CA LEU A 112 3.84 -12.21 5.51
C LEU A 112 5.24 -12.55 4.99
N ASP A 113 5.51 -13.82 4.66
CA ASP A 113 6.75 -14.27 4.03
C ASP A 113 6.94 -13.63 2.65
N PHE A 114 5.86 -13.53 1.87
CA PHE A 114 5.89 -12.82 0.61
C PHE A 114 6.21 -11.33 0.82
N ALA A 115 5.60 -10.69 1.81
CA ALA A 115 5.90 -9.32 2.19
C ALA A 115 7.38 -9.16 2.56
N GLY A 116 7.94 -10.08 3.34
CA GLY A 116 9.36 -10.11 3.67
C GLY A 116 10.26 -10.14 2.44
N ARG A 117 9.95 -10.98 1.46
CA ARG A 117 10.70 -11.00 0.18
C ARG A 117 10.56 -9.69 -0.59
N ALA A 118 9.36 -9.10 -0.61
CA ALA A 118 9.13 -7.83 -1.30
C ALA A 118 9.79 -6.64 -0.59
N PHE A 119 9.94 -6.68 0.73
CA PHE A 119 10.63 -5.67 1.53
C PHE A 119 12.15 -5.92 1.68
N GLY A 120 12.64 -7.08 1.24
CA GLY A 120 14.06 -7.46 1.33
C GLY A 120 14.56 -7.72 2.76
N ALA A 121 13.65 -8.00 3.68
CA ALA A 121 13.94 -8.26 5.09
C ALA A 121 12.84 -9.11 5.72
N SER A 122 13.14 -9.83 6.79
CA SER A 122 12.12 -10.40 7.65
C SER A 122 11.33 -9.26 8.31
N VAL A 123 10.01 -9.26 8.15
CA VAL A 123 9.11 -8.28 8.76
C VAL A 123 8.13 -8.99 9.68
N GLY A 124 7.63 -8.28 10.67
CA GLY A 124 6.70 -8.81 11.66
C GLY A 124 5.49 -7.90 11.87
N VAL A 125 4.45 -8.44 12.43
CA VAL A 125 3.28 -7.69 12.89
C VAL A 125 3.63 -7.00 14.20
N ASP A 126 3.32 -5.71 14.31
CA ASP A 126 3.28 -5.00 15.59
C ASP A 126 1.95 -5.35 16.27
N GLU A 127 2.01 -6.18 17.29
CA GLU A 127 0.80 -6.71 17.96
C GLU A 127 0.01 -5.61 18.67
N ASP A 128 0.66 -4.55 19.16
CA ASP A 128 -0.03 -3.41 19.78
C ASP A 128 -0.81 -2.61 18.72
N VAL A 129 -0.20 -2.38 17.56
CA VAL A 129 -0.88 -1.75 16.41
C VAL A 129 -2.03 -2.64 15.93
N PHE A 130 -1.84 -3.94 15.80
CA PHE A 130 -2.91 -4.87 15.41
C PHE A 130 -4.09 -4.85 16.40
N ALA A 131 -3.82 -4.83 17.69
CA ALA A 131 -4.87 -4.72 18.70
C ALA A 131 -5.65 -3.40 18.58
N GLN A 132 -4.94 -2.28 18.35
CA GLN A 132 -5.55 -0.96 18.15
C GLN A 132 -6.39 -0.90 16.85
N GLU A 133 -5.88 -1.44 15.72
CA GLU A 133 -6.61 -1.56 14.47
C GLU A 133 -7.90 -2.38 14.64
N THR A 134 -7.81 -3.49 15.36
CA THR A 134 -8.94 -4.36 15.64
C THR A 134 -10.01 -3.62 16.45
N HIS A 135 -9.61 -2.84 17.46
CA HIS A 135 -10.53 -2.04 18.28
C HIS A 135 -11.14 -0.88 17.49
N ALA A 136 -10.33 -0.09 16.76
CA ALA A 136 -10.75 1.09 16.03
C ALA A 136 -11.49 0.77 14.73
N GLY A 137 -11.46 -0.48 14.25
CA GLY A 137 -11.90 -0.90 12.93
C GLY A 137 -13.40 -0.86 12.65
N THR A 138 -14.22 -0.13 13.42
CA THR A 138 -15.69 -0.08 13.30
C THR A 138 -16.14 0.29 11.89
N ARG A 139 -15.50 1.29 11.24
CA ARG A 139 -15.86 1.71 9.88
C ARG A 139 -15.54 0.61 8.84
N ASN A 140 -14.42 -0.08 8.99
CA ASN A 140 -14.06 -1.21 8.14
C ASN A 140 -15.02 -2.39 8.33
N ARG A 141 -15.46 -2.65 9.57
CA ARG A 141 -16.52 -3.64 9.87
C ARG A 141 -17.83 -3.29 9.18
N SER A 142 -18.31 -2.05 9.34
CA SER A 142 -19.55 -1.59 8.69
C SER A 142 -19.49 -1.81 7.18
N MET A 143 -18.35 -1.51 6.56
CA MET A 143 -18.10 -1.70 5.14
C MET A 143 -18.14 -3.18 4.73
N ALA A 144 -17.43 -4.02 5.48
CA ALA A 144 -17.31 -5.45 5.19
C ALA A 144 -18.65 -6.18 5.37
N TYR A 145 -19.40 -5.87 6.44
CA TYR A 145 -20.73 -6.45 6.64
C TYR A 145 -21.75 -5.97 5.61
N LEU A 146 -21.66 -4.70 5.17
CA LEU A 146 -22.49 -4.20 4.06
C LEU A 146 -22.21 -4.96 2.75
N MET A 147 -20.92 -5.18 2.43
CA MET A 147 -20.53 -5.96 1.25
C MET A 147 -20.97 -7.42 1.35
N ALA A 148 -20.85 -8.04 2.53
CA ALA A 148 -21.31 -9.41 2.77
C ALA A 148 -22.85 -9.53 2.58
N SER A 149 -23.63 -8.57 3.09
CA SER A 149 -25.09 -8.55 2.94
C SER A 149 -25.56 -8.43 1.49
N LYS A 150 -24.68 -7.91 0.61
CA LYS A 150 -24.94 -7.82 -0.84
C LYS A 150 -24.34 -9.00 -1.65
N GLY A 151 -23.72 -9.97 -0.99
CA GLY A 151 -23.06 -11.11 -1.65
C GLY A 151 -21.71 -10.74 -2.34
N ALA A 152 -21.20 -9.53 -2.11
CA ALA A 152 -19.90 -9.09 -2.64
C ALA A 152 -18.71 -9.59 -1.81
N LEU A 153 -18.96 -10.05 -0.59
CA LEU A 153 -17.99 -10.71 0.30
C LEU A 153 -18.56 -12.05 0.82
N GLY A 154 -17.68 -13.00 1.14
CA GLY A 154 -18.07 -14.23 1.83
C GLY A 154 -18.50 -14.00 3.29
N GLU A 155 -18.93 -15.06 3.96
CA GLU A 155 -19.51 -14.99 5.32
C GLU A 155 -18.46 -14.79 6.45
N ASN A 156 -17.18 -15.12 6.19
CA ASN A 156 -16.12 -15.09 7.20
C ASN A 156 -15.54 -13.67 7.43
N VAL A 157 -16.41 -12.68 7.58
CA VAL A 157 -16.06 -11.24 7.61
C VAL A 157 -14.99 -10.92 8.65
N GLU A 158 -15.10 -11.44 9.88
CA GLU A 158 -14.10 -11.15 10.94
C GLU A 158 -12.73 -11.77 10.63
N THR A 159 -12.69 -12.92 9.93
CA THR A 159 -11.44 -13.51 9.47
C THR A 159 -10.76 -12.61 8.44
N TYR A 160 -11.51 -12.08 7.48
CA TYR A 160 -10.99 -11.16 6.47
C TYR A 160 -10.49 -9.86 7.09
N LEU A 161 -11.22 -9.31 8.05
CA LEU A 161 -10.84 -8.10 8.77
C LEU A 161 -9.61 -8.32 9.64
N SER A 162 -9.53 -9.44 10.36
CA SER A 162 -8.35 -9.80 11.13
C SER A 162 -7.10 -9.88 10.26
N PHE A 163 -7.20 -10.55 9.11
CA PHE A 163 -6.11 -10.62 8.13
C PHE A 163 -5.70 -9.23 7.63
N TYR A 164 -6.68 -8.40 7.26
CA TYR A 164 -6.47 -7.02 6.80
C TYR A 164 -5.76 -6.16 7.86
N PHE A 165 -6.23 -6.18 9.11
CA PHE A 165 -5.65 -5.41 10.21
C PHE A 165 -4.23 -5.89 10.55
N ARG A 166 -3.98 -7.20 10.57
CA ARG A 166 -2.63 -7.75 10.77
C ARG A 166 -1.67 -7.28 9.69
N LEU A 167 -2.11 -7.26 8.43
CA LEU A 167 -1.26 -6.80 7.33
C LEU A 167 -1.00 -5.29 7.40
N CYS A 168 -1.98 -4.47 7.82
CA CYS A 168 -1.79 -3.04 8.08
C CYS A 168 -0.79 -2.77 9.21
N ALA A 169 -0.72 -3.66 10.19
CA ALA A 169 0.14 -3.56 11.37
C ALA A 169 1.58 -4.07 11.14
N VAL A 170 1.94 -4.52 9.95
CA VAL A 170 3.33 -4.93 9.66
C VAL A 170 4.26 -3.75 9.85
N SER A 171 5.35 -3.96 10.60
CA SER A 171 6.36 -2.94 10.94
C SER A 171 7.49 -2.92 9.91
N VAL A 172 7.77 -1.74 9.37
CA VAL A 172 8.81 -1.49 8.36
C VAL A 172 9.52 -0.15 8.62
N ASN A 173 10.58 0.12 7.85
CA ASN A 173 11.20 1.45 7.75
C ASN A 173 11.31 1.88 6.28
N ALA A 174 11.85 3.08 6.02
CA ALA A 174 11.93 3.62 4.66
C ALA A 174 12.83 2.76 3.73
N ALA A 175 13.81 2.02 4.26
CA ALA A 175 14.65 1.14 3.45
C ALA A 175 13.88 -0.11 2.97
N HIS A 176 13.04 -0.70 3.81
CA HIS A 176 12.14 -1.78 3.43
C HIS A 176 11.16 -1.32 2.35
N VAL A 177 10.59 -0.12 2.52
CA VAL A 177 9.67 0.48 1.53
C VAL A 177 10.38 0.77 0.21
N ALA A 178 11.64 1.26 0.23
CA ALA A 178 12.43 1.47 -0.97
C ALA A 178 12.75 0.16 -1.69
N HIS A 179 12.98 -0.95 -0.97
CA HIS A 179 13.18 -2.26 -1.58
C HIS A 179 11.92 -2.73 -2.33
N LEU A 180 10.71 -2.58 -1.75
CA LEU A 180 9.46 -2.83 -2.47
C LEU A 180 9.36 -1.97 -3.73
N GLY A 181 9.72 -0.68 -3.65
CA GLY A 181 9.81 0.21 -4.80
C GLY A 181 10.78 -0.31 -5.86
N ALA A 182 11.95 -0.84 -5.46
CA ALA A 182 12.95 -1.41 -6.37
C ALA A 182 12.47 -2.73 -7.02
N VAL A 183 11.73 -3.57 -6.30
CA VAL A 183 11.05 -4.74 -6.87
C VAL A 183 10.07 -4.30 -7.98
N LEU A 184 9.29 -3.24 -7.73
CA LEU A 184 8.37 -2.67 -8.74
C LEU A 184 9.13 -2.03 -9.91
N ALA A 185 10.27 -1.39 -9.66
CA ALA A 185 11.12 -0.78 -10.69
C ALA A 185 11.80 -1.82 -11.58
N SER A 186 12.21 -2.97 -11.01
CA SER A 186 12.91 -4.06 -11.69
C SER A 186 12.01 -5.07 -12.41
N GLY A 187 10.70 -4.78 -12.51
CA GLY A 187 9.74 -5.67 -13.15
C GLY A 187 9.42 -6.94 -12.35
N GLY A 188 9.52 -6.87 -11.01
CA GLY A 188 9.14 -7.95 -10.09
C GLY A 188 10.29 -8.80 -9.60
N LYS A 189 11.52 -8.35 -9.79
CA LYS A 189 12.73 -9.05 -9.36
C LYS A 189 13.32 -8.42 -8.10
N CYS A 190 13.91 -9.25 -7.24
CA CYS A 190 14.71 -8.79 -6.12
C CYS A 190 15.91 -7.97 -6.63
N PRO A 191 16.11 -6.71 -6.18
CA PRO A 191 17.19 -5.86 -6.67
C PRO A 191 18.60 -6.40 -6.38
N HIS A 192 18.77 -7.20 -5.32
CA HIS A 192 20.06 -7.75 -4.92
C HIS A 192 20.41 -9.04 -5.65
N THR A 193 19.43 -9.93 -5.87
CA THR A 193 19.68 -11.30 -6.36
C THR A 193 19.22 -11.53 -7.79
N GLY A 194 18.37 -10.65 -8.32
CA GLY A 194 17.71 -10.84 -9.61
C GLY A 194 16.61 -11.92 -9.61
N GLN A 195 16.38 -12.60 -8.47
CA GLN A 195 15.35 -13.61 -8.36
C GLN A 195 13.95 -13.00 -8.54
N GLU A 196 13.11 -13.66 -9.33
CA GLU A 196 11.73 -13.25 -9.53
C GLU A 196 10.90 -13.43 -8.24
N ILE A 197 10.26 -12.35 -7.80
CA ILE A 197 9.30 -12.32 -6.68
C ILE A 197 7.88 -12.44 -7.23
N VAL A 198 7.59 -11.66 -8.28
CA VAL A 198 6.33 -11.71 -9.02
C VAL A 198 6.58 -11.54 -10.53
N PRO A 199 5.71 -12.11 -11.40
CA PRO A 199 5.79 -11.89 -12.83
C PRO A 199 5.68 -10.42 -13.22
N GLN A 200 6.32 -10.01 -14.31
CA GLN A 200 6.33 -8.62 -14.79
C GLN A 200 4.93 -8.04 -15.02
N TRP A 201 3.98 -8.85 -15.48
CA TRP A 201 2.61 -8.38 -15.72
C TRP A 201 1.91 -7.97 -14.42
N VAL A 202 2.19 -8.63 -13.28
CA VAL A 202 1.70 -8.25 -11.96
C VAL A 202 2.19 -6.87 -11.59
N VAL A 203 3.49 -6.60 -11.79
CA VAL A 203 4.10 -5.29 -11.53
C VAL A 203 3.47 -4.21 -12.40
N ARG A 204 3.30 -4.47 -13.71
CA ARG A 204 2.68 -3.53 -14.64
C ARG A 204 1.27 -3.14 -14.17
N THR A 205 0.45 -4.12 -13.81
CA THR A 205 -0.91 -3.90 -13.32
C THR A 205 -0.90 -3.11 -12.01
N THR A 206 -0.05 -3.51 -11.06
CA THR A 206 0.08 -2.84 -9.75
C THR A 206 0.52 -1.39 -9.90
N LYS A 207 1.54 -1.11 -10.73
CA LYS A 207 2.02 0.26 -11.00
C LYS A 207 0.95 1.15 -11.65
N ALA A 208 0.17 0.60 -12.58
CA ALA A 208 -0.94 1.34 -13.20
C ALA A 208 -1.97 1.78 -12.16
N ILE A 209 -2.36 0.88 -11.25
CA ILE A 209 -3.29 1.21 -10.16
C ILE A 209 -2.63 2.12 -9.11
N MET A 210 -1.33 1.99 -8.83
CA MET A 210 -0.60 2.94 -7.98
C MET A 210 -0.63 4.36 -8.54
N LEU A 211 -0.47 4.52 -9.85
CA LEU A 211 -0.49 5.83 -10.51
C LEU A 211 -1.88 6.51 -10.41
N THR A 212 -2.95 5.74 -10.62
CA THR A 212 -4.31 6.27 -10.69
C THR A 212 -5.03 6.36 -9.35
N CYS A 213 -4.68 5.50 -8.37
CA CYS A 213 -5.43 5.32 -7.13
C CYS A 213 -4.55 5.32 -5.86
N GLY A 214 -3.22 5.45 -5.97
CA GLY A 214 -2.31 5.14 -4.87
C GLY A 214 -2.19 6.21 -3.80
N MET A 215 -2.51 7.47 -4.11
CA MET A 215 -2.37 8.63 -3.23
C MET A 215 -3.72 9.14 -2.72
N TYR A 216 -4.64 8.21 -2.45
CA TYR A 216 -6.03 8.50 -2.05
C TYR A 216 -6.71 9.43 -3.07
N ASP A 217 -7.52 10.38 -2.63
CA ASP A 217 -8.14 11.42 -3.46
C ASP A 217 -7.16 12.50 -3.97
N GLY A 218 -5.87 12.36 -3.68
CA GLY A 218 -4.76 13.16 -4.22
C GLY A 218 -4.02 12.52 -5.40
N SER A 219 -4.48 11.37 -5.91
CA SER A 219 -3.74 10.61 -6.94
C SER A 219 -3.56 11.38 -8.25
N GLY A 220 -4.57 12.12 -8.69
CA GLY A 220 -4.50 12.93 -9.91
C GLY A 220 -3.49 14.09 -9.78
N ASP A 221 -3.56 14.84 -8.67
CA ASP A 221 -2.62 15.91 -8.36
C ASP A 221 -1.17 15.40 -8.28
N PHE A 222 -0.97 14.26 -7.61
CA PHE A 222 0.34 13.63 -7.51
C PHE A 222 0.86 13.13 -8.88
N ALA A 223 -0.01 12.56 -9.72
CA ALA A 223 0.37 12.12 -11.05
C ALA A 223 0.80 13.27 -11.97
N VAL A 224 0.17 14.46 -11.84
CA VAL A 224 0.52 15.65 -12.61
C VAL A 224 1.82 16.28 -12.12
N ASN A 225 2.02 16.40 -10.80
CA ASN A 225 3.13 17.17 -10.24
C ASN A 225 4.38 16.33 -9.95
N VAL A 226 4.21 15.04 -9.63
CA VAL A 226 5.32 14.12 -9.31
C VAL A 226 5.51 13.08 -10.40
N GLY A 227 4.43 12.59 -10.99
CA GLY A 227 4.44 11.72 -12.16
C GLY A 227 4.98 10.31 -11.92
N LEU A 228 4.94 9.82 -10.69
CA LEU A 228 5.45 8.49 -10.31
C LEU A 228 4.31 7.58 -9.82
N PRO A 229 4.33 6.28 -10.15
CA PRO A 229 3.51 5.31 -9.44
C PRO A 229 3.86 5.33 -7.94
N ALA A 230 2.86 5.55 -7.07
CA ALA A 230 3.09 5.62 -5.64
C ALA A 230 1.93 5.05 -4.83
N LYS A 231 2.20 4.58 -3.59
CA LYS A 231 1.18 4.22 -2.61
C LYS A 231 1.51 4.80 -1.25
N SER A 232 0.55 5.56 -0.73
CA SER A 232 0.60 6.19 0.59
C SER A 232 -0.03 5.32 1.67
N GLY A 233 0.50 5.43 2.90
CA GLY A 233 -0.09 4.89 4.12
C GLY A 233 -0.20 5.96 5.20
N ILE A 234 -1.29 5.94 5.98
CA ILE A 234 -1.54 6.93 7.06
C ILE A 234 -0.55 6.85 8.23
N GLY A 235 0.36 5.85 8.21
CA GLY A 235 1.53 5.81 9.08
C GLY A 235 2.64 6.78 8.69
N GLY A 236 2.50 7.47 7.53
CA GLY A 236 3.48 8.43 7.01
C GLY A 236 4.44 7.86 5.96
N GLY A 237 4.31 6.57 5.62
CA GLY A 237 5.10 5.94 4.56
C GLY A 237 4.54 6.19 3.16
N ILE A 238 5.42 6.33 2.16
CA ILE A 238 5.07 6.29 0.74
C ILE A 238 6.08 5.39 0.01
N VAL A 239 5.58 4.37 -0.68
CA VAL A 239 6.36 3.61 -1.66
C VAL A 239 6.20 4.22 -3.04
N SER A 240 7.29 4.36 -3.79
CA SER A 240 7.28 4.84 -5.17
C SER A 240 8.37 4.19 -6.01
N CYS A 241 8.27 4.29 -7.33
CA CYS A 241 9.29 3.80 -8.25
C CYS A 241 9.28 4.59 -9.57
N GLY A 242 10.45 4.78 -10.18
CA GLY A 242 10.62 5.44 -11.47
C GLY A 242 12.08 5.44 -11.92
N GLY A 243 12.35 5.49 -13.23
CA GLY A 243 13.71 5.52 -13.77
C GLY A 243 14.59 4.32 -13.35
N GLY A 244 13.99 3.17 -13.07
CA GLY A 244 14.72 2.00 -12.53
C GLY A 244 14.95 2.05 -11.01
N LEU A 245 14.61 3.14 -10.34
CA LEU A 245 14.83 3.36 -8.90
C LEU A 245 13.61 2.94 -8.08
N GLY A 246 13.86 2.37 -6.90
CA GLY A 246 12.88 2.21 -5.83
C GLY A 246 13.03 3.31 -4.79
N ILE A 247 11.94 3.91 -4.37
CA ILE A 247 11.94 5.02 -3.42
C ILE A 247 10.99 4.72 -2.26
N GLY A 248 11.51 4.82 -1.04
CA GLY A 248 10.73 4.74 0.19
C GLY A 248 10.90 6.03 0.99
N THR A 249 9.79 6.64 1.39
CA THR A 249 9.80 7.79 2.29
C THR A 249 9.01 7.49 3.56
N PHE A 250 9.41 8.14 4.65
CA PHE A 250 8.68 8.16 5.91
C PHE A 250 8.61 9.59 6.43
N GLY A 251 7.42 10.06 6.76
CA GLY A 251 7.19 11.35 7.41
C GLY A 251 5.74 11.39 7.93
N PRO A 252 5.52 11.28 9.25
CA PRO A 252 4.19 11.09 9.82
C PRO A 252 3.30 12.35 9.85
N ALA A 253 3.85 13.53 9.51
CA ALA A 253 3.05 14.74 9.28
C ALA A 253 2.24 14.58 8.00
N LEU A 254 0.90 14.53 8.10
CA LEU A 254 -0.02 14.26 7.00
C LEU A 254 -0.74 15.53 6.55
N ASP A 255 -1.08 15.58 5.25
CA ASP A 255 -2.02 16.54 4.69
C ASP A 255 -3.49 16.17 5.03
N ALA A 256 -4.43 17.00 4.57
CA ALA A 256 -5.87 16.76 4.78
C ALA A 256 -6.39 15.48 4.12
N LYS A 257 -5.68 14.94 3.12
CA LYS A 257 -6.02 13.71 2.41
C LYS A 257 -5.39 12.45 3.04
N GLY A 258 -4.51 12.62 4.04
CA GLY A 258 -3.83 11.53 4.75
C GLY A 258 -2.48 11.13 4.15
N ASN A 259 -1.91 11.94 3.26
CA ASN A 259 -0.62 11.69 2.65
C ASN A 259 0.51 12.42 3.41
N SER A 260 1.70 11.82 3.49
CA SER A 260 2.88 12.45 4.08
C SER A 260 3.27 13.72 3.34
N VAL A 261 3.22 14.87 4.01
CA VAL A 261 3.63 16.18 3.46
C VAL A 261 5.10 16.17 3.07
N GLY A 262 5.97 15.69 3.98
CA GLY A 262 7.40 15.58 3.74
C GLY A 262 7.70 14.57 2.63
N GLY A 263 7.03 13.42 2.64
CA GLY A 263 7.19 12.38 1.62
C GLY A 263 6.83 12.86 0.23
N ILE A 264 5.70 13.56 0.05
CA ILE A 264 5.32 14.14 -1.26
C ILE A 264 6.37 15.14 -1.75
N LYS A 265 6.80 16.08 -0.90
CA LYS A 265 7.83 17.08 -1.28
C LYS A 265 9.15 16.43 -1.67
N THR A 266 9.56 15.39 -0.95
CA THR A 266 10.76 14.62 -1.25
C THR A 266 10.64 13.93 -2.61
N LEU A 267 9.52 13.25 -2.88
CA LEU A 267 9.27 12.58 -4.16
C LEU A 267 9.20 13.56 -5.33
N TRP A 268 8.57 14.71 -5.13
CA TRP A 268 8.54 15.78 -6.13
C TRP A 268 9.96 16.25 -6.47
N HIS A 269 10.75 16.60 -5.45
CA HIS A 269 12.13 17.04 -5.66
C HIS A 269 12.98 15.99 -6.38
N LEU A 270 12.88 14.71 -5.99
CA LEU A 270 13.60 13.62 -6.66
C LEU A 270 13.13 13.44 -8.10
N SER A 271 11.82 13.52 -8.35
CA SER A 271 11.25 13.40 -9.70
C SER A 271 11.80 14.48 -10.64
N GLU A 272 11.80 15.75 -10.20
CA GLU A 272 12.36 16.86 -10.98
C GLU A 272 13.87 16.73 -11.19
N LYS A 273 14.64 16.48 -10.12
CA LYS A 273 16.10 16.49 -10.16
C LYS A 273 16.70 15.31 -10.94
N LEU A 274 16.03 14.18 -10.91
CA LEU A 274 16.51 12.95 -11.56
C LEU A 274 15.76 12.63 -12.87
N GLY A 275 14.81 13.48 -13.30
CA GLY A 275 14.04 13.26 -14.52
C GLY A 275 13.20 11.98 -14.48
N LEU A 276 12.51 11.71 -13.35
CA LEU A 276 11.80 10.43 -13.12
C LEU A 276 10.33 10.48 -13.55
N HIS A 277 9.82 11.64 -13.92
CA HIS A 277 8.40 11.82 -14.26
C HIS A 277 8.00 10.89 -15.42
N THR A 278 6.98 10.07 -15.25
CA THR A 278 6.59 9.02 -16.22
C THR A 278 6.18 9.57 -17.60
N PHE A 279 5.76 10.84 -17.67
CA PHE A 279 5.21 11.48 -18.87
C PHE A 279 6.17 12.50 -19.52
N VAL A 280 7.46 12.38 -19.33
CA VAL A 280 8.50 13.18 -19.98
C VAL A 280 9.42 12.32 -20.84
#